data_479991694ba196f0016df0fb6a017a6b
#
_entry.id   479991694ba196f0016df0fb6a017a6b
#
_cell.length_a   1.000
_cell.length_b   1.000
_cell.length_c   1.000
_cell.angle_alpha   90.00
_cell.angle_beta   90.00
_cell.angle_gamma   90.00
#
_symmetry.space_group_name_H-M   'P 1'
#
loop_
_entity.id
_entity.type
_entity.pdbx_description
1 polymer ?
#
loop_
_entity_poly.entity_id
_entity_poly.type
_entity_poly.pdbx_seq_one_letter_code
_entity_poly.pdbx_strand_id
1 'polypeptide(L)'
;ITAMQCLMGTNFLFHFGTDEMREKYFFPAMRGEKVACFCLTEPEAGSDLGNVSTLAQKTENDIVLNGMKTWVTNGPVADFYTVLCQTDPVKRLKGLNFFFIPREAPGLSVSKPFGLLGTRTTKISELAFSDVHIPLEHQLGADGKGLRNLLSILSEIRVMTAALALGLQRAALDDSIRYAHERAQFGRTISNYQLIQAKVANMAVDLEASKLLTYKATRMIDQEMESLKESSIAKYFATEAACRAGDEATRIFGAYGYSMEYTAQRYYRDNRFLLYGGGTHEILQPNIARWVGL
;
A
#
# COMPACT_ATOMS: atom_id res chain seq x y z
N ILE A 1 -1.25 9.44 -1.53
CA ILE A 1 -2.72 9.24 -1.41
C ILE A 1 -3.29 8.83 -2.77
N THR A 2 -3.11 9.60 -3.85
CA THR A 2 -3.67 9.32 -5.19
C THR A 2 -3.38 7.91 -5.68
N ALA A 3 -2.11 7.47 -5.63
CA ALA A 3 -1.73 6.12 -6.05
C ALA A 3 -2.42 5.02 -5.23
N MET A 4 -2.53 5.19 -3.92
CA MET A 4 -3.25 4.25 -3.04
C MET A 4 -4.73 4.16 -3.40
N GLN A 5 -5.36 5.28 -3.74
CA GLN A 5 -6.75 5.32 -4.17
C GLN A 5 -6.95 4.59 -5.51
N CYS A 6 -6.14 4.91 -6.50
CA CYS A 6 -6.32 4.38 -7.86
C CYS A 6 -6.19 2.86 -7.95
N LEU A 7 -5.35 2.22 -7.12
CA LEU A 7 -5.13 0.78 -7.23
C LEU A 7 -5.73 -0.03 -6.09
N MET A 8 -5.61 0.43 -4.85
CA MET A 8 -6.09 -0.36 -3.72
C MET A 8 -7.59 -0.18 -3.45
N GLY A 9 -8.13 1.02 -3.69
CA GLY A 9 -9.53 1.31 -3.38
C GLY A 9 -10.49 0.99 -4.53
N THR A 10 -10.07 1.18 -5.78
CA THR A 10 -10.96 1.12 -6.96
C THR A 10 -10.79 -0.13 -7.81
N ASN A 11 -9.63 -0.80 -7.75
CA ASN A 11 -9.31 -1.92 -8.64
C ASN A 11 -10.35 -3.06 -8.58
N PHE A 12 -10.83 -3.41 -7.38
CA PHE A 12 -11.88 -4.41 -7.24
C PHE A 12 -13.20 -4.01 -7.91
N LEU A 13 -13.58 -2.74 -7.87
CA LEU A 13 -14.76 -2.27 -8.57
C LEU A 13 -14.57 -2.32 -10.07
N PHE A 14 -13.38 -1.99 -10.56
CA PHE A 14 -13.06 -2.08 -11.99
C PHE A 14 -13.24 -3.50 -12.53
N HIS A 15 -12.63 -4.48 -11.86
CA HIS A 15 -12.63 -5.87 -12.33
C HIS A 15 -13.91 -6.65 -11.98
N PHE A 16 -14.54 -6.38 -10.83
CA PHE A 16 -15.56 -7.24 -10.25
C PHE A 16 -16.86 -6.53 -9.89
N GLY A 17 -16.93 -5.19 -10.01
CA GLY A 17 -18.14 -4.43 -9.75
C GLY A 17 -19.16 -4.54 -10.88
N THR A 18 -20.43 -4.23 -10.57
CA THR A 18 -21.49 -4.07 -11.58
C THR A 18 -21.27 -2.78 -12.37
N ASP A 19 -21.94 -2.64 -13.53
CA ASP A 19 -21.87 -1.40 -14.31
C ASP A 19 -22.42 -0.21 -13.52
N GLU A 20 -23.49 -0.41 -12.74
CA GLU A 20 -24.01 0.61 -11.84
C GLU A 20 -22.97 1.07 -10.80
N MET A 21 -22.24 0.14 -10.18
CA MET A 21 -21.15 0.48 -9.24
C MET A 21 -20.04 1.23 -9.92
N ARG A 22 -19.69 0.85 -11.15
CA ARG A 22 -18.66 1.57 -11.91
C ARG A 22 -19.07 3.01 -12.20
N GLU A 23 -20.29 3.23 -12.67
CA GLU A 23 -20.82 4.57 -12.97
C GLU A 23 -20.92 5.44 -11.70
N LYS A 24 -21.43 4.88 -10.61
CA LYS A 24 -21.72 5.62 -9.38
C LYS A 24 -20.49 5.88 -8.48
N TYR A 25 -19.50 4.97 -8.52
CA TYR A 25 -18.39 4.99 -7.58
C TYR A 25 -17.01 4.96 -8.26
N PHE A 26 -16.79 4.05 -9.23
CA PHE A 26 -15.48 3.89 -9.85
C PHE A 26 -15.08 5.12 -10.67
N PHE A 27 -15.88 5.53 -11.67
CA PHE A 27 -15.54 6.67 -12.51
C PHE A 27 -15.46 8.00 -11.73
N PRO A 28 -16.34 8.30 -10.76
CA PRO A 28 -16.15 9.46 -9.88
C PRO A 28 -14.87 9.37 -9.04
N ALA A 29 -14.49 8.18 -8.56
CA ALA A 29 -13.24 8.02 -7.82
C ALA A 29 -12.01 8.26 -8.72
N MET A 30 -12.05 7.82 -9.98
CA MET A 30 -10.98 8.08 -10.95
C MET A 30 -10.84 9.56 -11.31
N ARG A 31 -11.93 10.33 -11.25
CA ARG A 31 -11.91 11.79 -11.42
C ARG A 31 -11.53 12.55 -10.12
N GLY A 32 -11.34 11.83 -9.00
CA GLY A 32 -11.02 12.44 -7.70
C GLY A 32 -12.23 13.04 -6.97
N GLU A 33 -13.45 12.75 -7.42
CA GLU A 33 -14.71 13.20 -6.81
C GLU A 33 -15.14 12.35 -5.62
N LYS A 34 -14.68 11.10 -5.57
CA LYS A 34 -14.90 10.13 -4.48
C LYS A 34 -13.61 9.51 -3.99
N VAL A 35 -13.58 9.15 -2.73
CA VAL A 35 -12.45 8.49 -2.08
C VAL A 35 -12.77 7.02 -1.83
N ALA A 36 -11.91 6.15 -2.34
CA ALA A 36 -12.02 4.71 -2.16
C ALA A 36 -11.17 4.21 -0.99
N CYS A 37 -11.57 3.07 -0.43
CA CYS A 37 -10.86 2.40 0.65
C CYS A 37 -10.75 0.91 0.41
N PHE A 38 -9.64 0.31 0.85
CA PHE A 38 -9.37 -1.13 0.76
C PHE A 38 -9.11 -1.71 2.14
N CYS A 39 -9.94 -2.65 2.57
CA CYS A 39 -10.02 -3.11 3.95
C CYS A 39 -9.74 -4.61 4.03
N LEU A 40 -8.49 -4.98 4.35
CA LEU A 40 -8.07 -6.37 4.53
C LEU A 40 -7.81 -6.70 5.99
N THR A 41 -6.96 -5.91 6.62
CA THR A 41 -6.32 -6.19 7.92
C THR A 41 -7.31 -6.09 9.07
N GLU A 42 -7.19 -7.01 10.01
CA GLU A 42 -7.91 -7.02 11.29
C GLU A 42 -6.91 -7.01 12.45
N PRO A 43 -7.32 -6.72 13.69
CA PRO A 43 -6.41 -6.77 14.84
C PRO A 43 -5.61 -8.08 14.93
N GLU A 44 -6.23 -9.23 14.62
CA GLU A 44 -5.63 -10.57 14.71
C GLU A 44 -5.26 -11.18 13.35
N ALA A 45 -5.47 -10.44 12.23
CA ALA A 45 -5.21 -10.94 10.88
C ALA A 45 -4.56 -9.87 10.00
N GLY A 46 -3.24 -9.97 9.82
CA GLY A 46 -2.47 -9.14 8.89
C GLY A 46 -1.87 -10.00 7.78
N SER A 47 -0.66 -10.54 8.03
CA SER A 47 0.02 -11.46 7.10
C SER A 47 -0.71 -12.80 6.95
N ASP A 48 -1.35 -13.30 8.00
CA ASP A 48 -2.20 -14.49 7.96
C ASP A 48 -3.65 -14.12 7.62
N LEU A 49 -3.95 -14.03 6.33
CA LEU A 49 -5.31 -13.80 5.84
C LEU A 49 -6.28 -14.96 6.15
N GLY A 50 -5.75 -16.13 6.50
CA GLY A 50 -6.58 -17.27 6.91
C GLY A 50 -7.28 -17.07 8.24
N ASN A 51 -6.83 -16.08 9.03
CA ASN A 51 -7.39 -15.69 10.32
C ASN A 51 -8.40 -14.53 10.24
N VAL A 52 -8.76 -14.08 9.05
CA VAL A 52 -9.82 -13.07 8.87
C VAL A 52 -11.11 -13.57 9.51
N SER A 53 -11.64 -12.77 10.44
CA SER A 53 -12.79 -13.08 11.28
C SER A 53 -14.02 -12.20 11.01
N THR A 54 -13.85 -11.06 10.30
CA THR A 54 -15.00 -10.26 9.86
C THR A 54 -15.90 -11.15 9.00
N LEU A 55 -17.10 -11.43 9.50
CA LEU A 55 -18.04 -12.37 8.91
C LEU A 55 -18.99 -11.66 7.96
N ALA A 56 -19.26 -12.27 6.81
CA ALA A 56 -20.33 -11.88 5.91
C ALA A 56 -21.28 -13.06 5.72
N GLN A 57 -22.47 -12.96 6.29
CA GLN A 57 -23.50 -13.99 6.24
C GLN A 57 -24.53 -13.64 5.17
N LYS A 58 -24.68 -14.53 4.19
CA LYS A 58 -25.66 -14.39 3.13
C LYS A 58 -27.02 -14.89 3.61
N THR A 59 -28.04 -14.05 3.46
CA THR A 59 -29.45 -14.42 3.67
C THR A 59 -30.15 -14.61 2.32
N GLU A 60 -31.47 -14.79 2.30
CA GLU A 60 -32.23 -14.84 1.05
C GLU A 60 -32.25 -13.52 0.29
N ASN A 61 -32.18 -12.38 1.00
CA ASN A 61 -32.43 -11.06 0.41
C ASN A 61 -31.20 -10.13 0.45
N ASP A 62 -30.23 -10.38 1.35
CA ASP A 62 -29.11 -9.49 1.61
C ASP A 62 -27.86 -10.24 2.14
N ILE A 63 -26.84 -9.48 2.48
CA ILE A 63 -25.63 -9.95 3.16
C ILE A 63 -25.46 -9.12 4.42
N VAL A 64 -25.27 -9.77 5.56
CA VAL A 64 -25.06 -9.13 6.86
C VAL A 64 -23.60 -9.25 7.26
N LEU A 65 -22.94 -8.09 7.52
CA LEU A 65 -21.55 -8.05 7.92
C LEU A 65 -21.41 -7.70 9.41
N ASN A 66 -20.54 -8.47 10.07
CA ASN A 66 -20.14 -8.25 11.46
C ASN A 66 -18.64 -8.43 11.62
N GLY A 67 -17.98 -7.52 12.33
CA GLY A 67 -16.56 -7.59 12.61
C GLY A 67 -15.85 -6.25 12.63
N MET A 68 -14.52 -6.28 12.45
CA MET A 68 -13.69 -5.08 12.54
C MET A 68 -12.53 -5.14 11.53
N LYS A 69 -12.19 -3.99 10.95
CA LYS A 69 -10.98 -3.79 10.15
C LYS A 69 -10.11 -2.71 10.79
N THR A 70 -8.79 -2.90 10.73
CA THR A 70 -7.82 -1.93 11.24
C THR A 70 -6.80 -1.56 10.17
N TRP A 71 -6.01 -0.52 10.42
CA TRP A 71 -5.03 0.03 9.46
C TRP A 71 -5.64 0.42 8.12
N VAL A 72 -6.89 0.86 8.14
CA VAL A 72 -7.66 1.19 6.94
C VAL A 72 -7.29 2.58 6.44
N THR A 73 -6.52 2.62 5.37
CA THR A 73 -6.11 3.86 4.71
C THR A 73 -7.32 4.55 4.10
N ASN A 74 -7.43 5.86 4.33
CA ASN A 74 -8.56 6.71 3.95
C ASN A 74 -9.87 6.41 4.70
N GLY A 75 -9.90 5.50 5.67
CA GLY A 75 -11.12 5.11 6.39
C GLY A 75 -12.03 6.28 6.79
N PRO A 76 -11.51 7.34 7.45
CA PRO A 76 -12.33 8.48 7.89
C PRO A 76 -12.89 9.36 6.77
N VAL A 77 -12.32 9.31 5.57
CA VAL A 77 -12.66 10.21 4.44
C VAL A 77 -13.20 9.47 3.21
N ALA A 78 -13.28 8.15 3.27
CA ALA A 78 -13.74 7.34 2.16
C ALA A 78 -15.24 7.47 1.93
N ASP A 79 -15.66 7.45 0.66
CA ASP A 79 -17.06 7.38 0.23
C ASP A 79 -17.56 5.93 0.12
N PHE A 80 -16.63 4.98 -0.04
CA PHE A 80 -16.93 3.55 -0.10
C PHE A 80 -15.73 2.69 0.29
N TYR A 81 -16.03 1.46 0.63
CA TYR A 81 -15.06 0.48 1.13
C TYR A 81 -15.17 -0.83 0.35
N THR A 82 -14.02 -1.36 -0.06
CA THR A 82 -13.88 -2.74 -0.55
C THR A 82 -13.33 -3.59 0.58
N VAL A 83 -14.14 -4.49 1.11
CA VAL A 83 -13.88 -5.19 2.38
C VAL A 83 -13.72 -6.68 2.15
N LEU A 84 -12.59 -7.26 2.63
CA LEU A 84 -12.39 -8.70 2.68
C LEU A 84 -13.09 -9.28 3.90
N CYS A 85 -14.00 -10.22 3.68
CA CYS A 85 -14.71 -10.91 4.76
C CYS A 85 -14.63 -12.43 4.60
N GLN A 86 -14.89 -13.11 5.69
CA GLN A 86 -15.05 -14.56 5.77
C GLN A 86 -16.54 -14.91 5.57
N THR A 87 -16.84 -15.84 4.68
CA THR A 87 -18.21 -16.36 4.48
C THR A 87 -18.35 -17.80 4.95
N ASP A 88 -17.24 -18.53 5.11
CA ASP A 88 -17.19 -19.89 5.61
C ASP A 88 -15.88 -20.11 6.38
N PRO A 89 -15.88 -19.91 7.72
CA PRO A 89 -14.67 -20.03 8.55
C PRO A 89 -13.99 -21.40 8.46
N VAL A 90 -14.73 -22.48 8.20
CA VAL A 90 -14.18 -23.83 8.08
C VAL A 90 -13.26 -23.94 6.85
N LYS A 91 -13.60 -23.22 5.79
CA LYS A 91 -12.80 -23.19 4.56
C LYS A 91 -11.57 -22.27 4.62
N ARG A 92 -11.41 -21.49 5.69
CA ARG A 92 -10.30 -20.56 5.87
C ARG A 92 -10.09 -19.67 4.62
N LEU A 93 -8.92 -19.73 3.99
CA LEU A 93 -8.60 -18.94 2.78
C LEU A 93 -9.57 -19.11 1.62
N LYS A 94 -10.23 -20.28 1.50
CA LYS A 94 -11.24 -20.55 0.45
C LYS A 94 -12.61 -19.98 0.77
N GLY A 95 -12.85 -19.55 2.01
CA GLY A 95 -14.07 -18.88 2.44
C GLY A 95 -13.99 -17.36 2.33
N LEU A 96 -12.88 -16.80 1.85
CA LEU A 96 -12.72 -15.35 1.72
C LEU A 96 -13.42 -14.80 0.49
N ASN A 97 -14.14 -13.70 0.69
CA ASN A 97 -14.83 -12.95 -0.36
C ASN A 97 -14.69 -11.45 -0.14
N PHE A 98 -14.86 -10.66 -1.21
CA PHE A 98 -14.85 -9.20 -1.14
C PHE A 98 -16.25 -8.63 -1.28
N PHE A 99 -16.51 -7.55 -0.56
CA PHE A 99 -17.79 -6.85 -0.54
C PHE A 99 -17.59 -5.35 -0.71
N PHE A 100 -18.50 -4.76 -1.48
CA PHE A 100 -18.62 -3.31 -1.61
C PHE A 100 -19.55 -2.77 -0.53
N ILE A 101 -19.10 -1.75 0.21
CA ILE A 101 -19.88 -1.13 1.28
C ILE A 101 -19.86 0.39 1.09
N PRO A 102 -20.99 1.05 0.87
CA PRO A 102 -21.08 2.50 0.83
C PRO A 102 -20.86 3.10 2.23
N ARG A 103 -20.37 4.34 2.27
CA ARG A 103 -20.08 5.06 3.52
C ARG A 103 -21.27 5.16 4.46
N GLU A 104 -22.44 5.36 3.88
CA GLU A 104 -23.71 5.59 4.57
C GLU A 104 -24.40 4.31 5.05
N ALA A 105 -23.80 3.14 4.86
CA ALA A 105 -24.37 1.87 5.28
C ALA A 105 -24.65 1.88 6.80
N PRO A 106 -25.92 1.65 7.22
CA PRO A 106 -26.24 1.57 8.64
C PRO A 106 -25.44 0.48 9.34
N GLY A 107 -24.99 0.73 10.57
CA GLY A 107 -24.17 -0.20 11.34
C GLY A 107 -22.65 -0.09 11.08
N LEU A 108 -22.21 0.67 10.07
CA LEU A 108 -20.81 0.99 9.85
C LEU A 108 -20.38 2.14 10.75
N SER A 109 -19.31 1.94 11.52
CA SER A 109 -18.67 2.97 12.30
C SER A 109 -17.18 3.09 11.96
N VAL A 110 -16.67 4.32 12.02
CA VAL A 110 -15.28 4.65 11.68
C VAL A 110 -14.64 5.37 12.85
N SER A 111 -13.51 4.87 13.34
CA SER A 111 -12.79 5.46 14.47
C SER A 111 -12.08 6.77 14.09
N LYS A 112 -11.60 7.49 15.11
CA LYS A 112 -10.64 8.59 14.90
C LYS A 112 -9.36 8.07 14.24
N PRO A 113 -8.70 8.91 13.39
CA PRO A 113 -7.45 8.48 12.75
C PRO A 113 -6.34 8.24 13.76
N PHE A 114 -5.49 7.27 13.46
CA PHE A 114 -4.27 7.00 14.23
C PHE A 114 -3.23 8.13 14.12
N GLY A 115 -2.44 8.32 15.16
CA GLY A 115 -1.21 9.11 15.12
C GLY A 115 -0.10 8.34 14.43
N LEU A 116 0.30 8.75 13.23
CA LEU A 116 1.28 8.05 12.42
C LEU A 116 2.69 8.65 12.54
N LEU A 117 3.71 7.81 12.45
CA LEU A 117 5.12 8.23 12.38
C LEU A 117 5.37 9.10 11.14
N GLY A 118 4.98 8.60 9.98
CA GLY A 118 5.09 9.25 8.66
C GLY A 118 3.76 9.25 7.93
N THR A 119 3.76 9.70 6.67
CA THR A 119 2.53 9.80 5.83
C THR A 119 1.34 10.43 6.53
N ARG A 120 1.58 11.45 7.35
CA ARG A 120 0.61 12.04 8.29
C ARG A 120 -0.62 12.68 7.63
N THR A 121 -0.57 12.93 6.34
CA THR A 121 -1.71 13.38 5.54
C THR A 121 -2.67 12.25 5.19
N THR A 122 -2.23 11.00 5.31
CA THR A 122 -3.06 9.82 5.15
C THR A 122 -3.87 9.61 6.43
N LYS A 123 -5.18 9.42 6.29
CA LYS A 123 -6.06 9.16 7.44
C LYS A 123 -6.25 7.64 7.54
N ILE A 124 -5.59 7.02 8.53
CA ILE A 124 -5.71 5.58 8.79
C ILE A 124 -6.52 5.39 10.06
N SER A 125 -7.51 4.51 10.04
CA SER A 125 -8.41 4.25 11.16
C SER A 125 -8.84 2.80 11.25
N GLU A 126 -9.69 2.52 12.21
CA GLU A 126 -10.46 1.29 12.31
C GLU A 126 -11.87 1.48 11.76
N LEU A 127 -12.44 0.38 11.28
CA LEU A 127 -13.84 0.26 10.88
C LEU A 127 -14.48 -0.85 11.72
N ALA A 128 -15.66 -0.61 12.26
CA ALA A 128 -16.45 -1.65 12.87
C ALA A 128 -17.77 -1.82 12.13
N PHE A 129 -18.16 -3.06 11.93
CA PHE A 129 -19.39 -3.50 11.27
C PHE A 129 -20.28 -4.18 12.30
N SER A 130 -21.46 -3.63 12.54
CA SER A 130 -22.44 -4.15 13.49
C SER A 130 -23.76 -4.29 12.76
N ASP A 131 -24.06 -5.51 12.32
CA ASP A 131 -25.22 -5.85 11.50
C ASP A 131 -25.38 -4.91 10.28
N VAL A 132 -24.30 -4.79 9.51
CA VAL A 132 -24.30 -3.99 8.29
C VAL A 132 -24.95 -4.79 7.18
N HIS A 133 -26.14 -4.37 6.75
CA HIS A 133 -26.90 -4.99 5.67
C HIS A 133 -26.53 -4.37 4.32
N ILE A 134 -26.15 -5.22 3.35
CA ILE A 134 -25.87 -4.82 1.97
C ILE A 134 -26.59 -5.73 0.98
N PRO A 135 -26.94 -5.22 -0.23
CA PRO A 135 -27.53 -6.03 -1.29
C PRO A 135 -26.63 -7.20 -1.73
N LEU A 136 -27.22 -8.28 -2.23
CA LEU A 136 -26.49 -9.47 -2.70
C LEU A 136 -25.49 -9.15 -3.81
N GLU A 137 -25.82 -8.20 -4.69
CA GLU A 137 -24.96 -7.70 -5.77
C GLU A 137 -23.73 -6.91 -5.31
N HIS A 138 -23.65 -6.57 -4.02
CA HIS A 138 -22.47 -5.95 -3.43
C HIS A 138 -21.32 -6.94 -3.18
N GLN A 139 -21.51 -8.23 -3.41
CA GLN A 139 -20.39 -9.18 -3.46
C GLN A 139 -19.57 -8.96 -4.73
N LEU A 140 -18.27 -8.73 -4.57
CA LEU A 140 -17.33 -8.46 -5.65
C LEU A 140 -16.68 -9.77 -6.12
N GLY A 141 -17.10 -10.25 -7.29
CA GLY A 141 -16.64 -11.51 -7.88
C GLY A 141 -17.40 -12.73 -7.37
N ALA A 142 -17.02 -13.90 -7.89
CA ALA A 142 -17.68 -15.16 -7.58
C ALA A 142 -17.38 -15.66 -6.16
N ASP A 143 -18.31 -16.35 -5.56
CA ASP A 143 -18.19 -16.90 -4.20
C ASP A 143 -16.96 -17.82 -4.03
N GLY A 144 -16.26 -17.67 -2.90
CA GLY A 144 -15.03 -18.41 -2.58
C GLY A 144 -13.81 -18.05 -3.45
N LYS A 145 -13.89 -17.00 -4.25
CA LYS A 145 -12.78 -16.54 -5.12
C LYS A 145 -12.02 -15.32 -4.60
N GLY A 146 -12.34 -14.83 -3.40
CA GLY A 146 -11.74 -13.61 -2.86
C GLY A 146 -10.21 -13.64 -2.81
N LEU A 147 -9.60 -14.73 -2.34
CA LEU A 147 -8.13 -14.86 -2.36
C LEU A 147 -7.57 -14.85 -3.79
N ARG A 148 -8.19 -15.57 -4.73
CA ARG A 148 -7.76 -15.58 -6.13
C ARG A 148 -7.84 -14.18 -6.74
N ASN A 149 -8.94 -13.48 -6.49
CA ASN A 149 -9.15 -12.12 -6.96
C ASN A 149 -8.12 -11.14 -6.35
N LEU A 150 -7.78 -11.32 -5.06
CA LEU A 150 -6.69 -10.55 -4.42
C LEU A 150 -5.34 -10.82 -5.10
N LEU A 151 -5.01 -12.08 -5.34
CA LEU A 151 -3.74 -12.46 -5.96
C LEU A 151 -3.61 -11.92 -7.39
N SER A 152 -4.71 -11.82 -8.16
CA SER A 152 -4.67 -11.29 -9.53
C SER A 152 -4.27 -9.81 -9.60
N ILE A 153 -4.61 -9.01 -8.58
CA ILE A 153 -4.25 -7.58 -8.53
C ILE A 153 -3.01 -7.30 -7.66
N LEU A 154 -2.47 -8.32 -6.99
CA LEU A 154 -1.38 -8.12 -6.02
C LEU A 154 -0.08 -7.65 -6.68
N SER A 155 0.17 -8.05 -7.93
CA SER A 155 1.32 -7.58 -8.71
C SER A 155 1.25 -6.08 -8.94
N GLU A 156 0.09 -5.54 -9.29
CA GLU A 156 -0.13 -4.11 -9.50
C GLU A 156 0.07 -3.32 -8.20
N ILE A 157 -0.48 -3.81 -7.08
CA ILE A 157 -0.30 -3.21 -5.74
C ILE A 157 1.18 -3.14 -5.37
N ARG A 158 1.95 -4.20 -5.63
CA ARG A 158 3.39 -4.25 -5.33
C ARG A 158 4.21 -3.31 -6.21
N VAL A 159 3.94 -3.27 -7.50
CA VAL A 159 4.61 -2.35 -8.44
C VAL A 159 4.31 -0.90 -8.08
N MET A 160 3.06 -0.57 -7.72
CA MET A 160 2.71 0.77 -7.25
C MET A 160 3.47 1.13 -5.96
N THR A 161 3.59 0.19 -5.01
CA THR A 161 4.36 0.42 -3.77
C THR A 161 5.85 0.66 -4.10
N ALA A 162 6.41 -0.07 -5.06
CA ALA A 162 7.76 0.16 -5.55
C ALA A 162 7.91 1.53 -6.22
N ALA A 163 6.92 1.96 -7.02
CA ALA A 163 6.92 3.27 -7.66
C ALA A 163 6.85 4.43 -6.65
N LEU A 164 6.08 4.28 -5.57
CA LEU A 164 6.10 5.24 -4.45
C LEU A 164 7.48 5.33 -3.81
N ALA A 165 8.15 4.19 -3.63
CA ALA A 165 9.51 4.13 -3.10
C ALA A 165 10.52 4.84 -4.02
N LEU A 166 10.38 4.71 -5.35
CA LEU A 166 11.20 5.43 -6.33
C LEU A 166 11.09 6.95 -6.19
N GLY A 167 9.87 7.46 -6.02
CA GLY A 167 9.66 8.90 -5.82
C GLY A 167 10.36 9.43 -4.57
N LEU A 168 10.31 8.68 -3.47
CA LEU A 168 10.98 9.05 -2.22
C LEU A 168 12.50 8.92 -2.31
N GLN A 169 13.04 7.88 -2.98
CA GLN A 169 14.47 7.73 -3.25
C GLN A 169 15.01 8.90 -4.07
N ARG A 170 14.30 9.27 -5.17
CA ARG A 170 14.67 10.39 -6.03
C ARG A 170 14.72 11.69 -5.25
N ALA A 171 13.67 12.00 -4.51
CA ALA A 171 13.59 13.23 -3.73
C ALA A 171 14.70 13.30 -2.65
N ALA A 172 14.97 12.18 -1.96
CA ALA A 172 16.03 12.10 -0.96
C ALA A 172 17.43 12.32 -1.59
N LEU A 173 17.68 11.74 -2.77
CA LEU A 173 18.93 11.90 -3.50
C LEU A 173 19.11 13.34 -3.98
N ASP A 174 18.13 13.92 -4.64
CA ASP A 174 18.20 15.27 -5.20
C ASP A 174 18.40 16.32 -4.11
N ASP A 175 17.68 16.22 -2.98
CA ASP A 175 17.85 17.11 -1.83
C ASP A 175 19.23 16.92 -1.17
N SER A 176 19.73 15.69 -1.08
CA SER A 176 21.06 15.39 -0.52
C SER A 176 22.20 15.99 -1.36
N ILE A 177 22.08 15.89 -2.69
CA ILE A 177 23.05 16.49 -3.63
C ILE A 177 23.04 18.01 -3.48
N ARG A 178 21.86 18.64 -3.51
CA ARG A 178 21.72 20.09 -3.34
C ARG A 178 22.37 20.55 -2.03
N TYR A 179 21.97 19.95 -0.91
CA TYR A 179 22.52 20.30 0.39
C TYR A 179 24.04 20.11 0.47
N ALA A 180 24.57 19.04 -0.14
CA ALA A 180 26.02 18.78 -0.15
C ALA A 180 26.82 19.87 -0.90
N HIS A 181 26.22 20.49 -1.92
CA HIS A 181 26.82 21.63 -2.63
C HIS A 181 26.70 22.96 -1.89
N GLU A 182 25.69 23.14 -1.06
CA GLU A 182 25.45 24.38 -0.31
C GLU A 182 26.20 24.40 1.05
N ARG A 183 26.23 23.27 1.75
CA ARG A 183 26.82 23.16 3.08
C ARG A 183 28.34 23.12 3.03
N ALA A 184 28.97 24.05 3.70
CA ALA A 184 30.43 24.07 3.84
C ALA A 184 30.89 23.74 5.26
N GLN A 185 31.96 22.94 5.38
CA GLN A 185 32.68 22.63 6.62
C GLN A 185 34.17 22.47 6.31
N PHE A 186 35.02 22.86 7.25
CA PHE A 186 36.46 22.82 7.10
C PHE A 186 36.96 23.54 5.82
N GLY A 187 36.36 24.68 5.49
CA GLY A 187 36.76 25.57 4.41
C GLY A 187 36.32 25.16 3.00
N ARG A 188 35.51 24.10 2.83
CA ARG A 188 34.95 23.65 1.53
C ARG A 188 33.59 23.03 1.65
N THR A 189 32.86 22.92 0.53
CA THR A 189 31.55 22.26 0.52
C THR A 189 31.69 20.79 0.84
N ILE A 190 30.66 20.21 1.51
CA ILE A 190 30.71 18.80 1.95
C ILE A 190 30.69 17.84 0.76
N SER A 191 30.26 18.26 -0.42
CA SER A 191 30.36 17.50 -1.67
C SER A 191 31.76 17.07 -2.05
N ASN A 192 32.77 17.75 -1.52
CA ASN A 192 34.19 17.45 -1.75
C ASN A 192 34.76 16.36 -0.83
N TYR A 193 33.95 15.77 0.06
CA TYR A 193 34.41 14.71 0.95
C TYR A 193 34.00 13.34 0.43
N GLN A 194 34.95 12.41 0.33
CA GLN A 194 34.77 11.08 -0.24
C GLN A 194 33.66 10.30 0.46
N LEU A 195 33.48 10.42 1.78
CA LEU A 195 32.43 9.74 2.50
C LEU A 195 31.00 10.25 2.15
N ILE A 196 30.87 11.53 1.81
CA ILE A 196 29.62 12.10 1.29
C ILE A 196 29.39 11.61 -0.15
N GLN A 197 30.44 11.64 -0.99
CA GLN A 197 30.36 11.12 -2.36
C GLN A 197 29.96 9.65 -2.41
N ALA A 198 30.51 8.81 -1.52
CA ALA A 198 30.14 7.39 -1.41
C ALA A 198 28.66 7.21 -1.05
N LYS A 199 28.10 8.00 -0.12
CA LYS A 199 26.69 7.98 0.23
C LYS A 199 25.79 8.31 -0.96
N VAL A 200 26.08 9.40 -1.65
CA VAL A 200 25.35 9.85 -2.85
C VAL A 200 25.45 8.80 -3.96
N ALA A 201 26.62 8.20 -4.18
CA ALA A 201 26.81 7.14 -5.17
C ALA A 201 25.96 5.90 -4.85
N ASN A 202 25.92 5.45 -3.59
CA ASN A 202 25.08 4.33 -3.18
C ASN A 202 23.58 4.63 -3.36
N MET A 203 23.12 5.82 -2.99
CA MET A 203 21.75 6.27 -3.22
C MET A 203 21.38 6.26 -4.71
N ALA A 204 22.29 6.70 -5.58
CA ALA A 204 22.07 6.71 -7.03
C ALA A 204 22.00 5.29 -7.61
N VAL A 205 22.89 4.38 -7.19
CA VAL A 205 22.87 2.96 -7.60
C VAL A 205 21.59 2.28 -7.16
N ASP A 206 21.18 2.47 -5.90
CA ASP A 206 19.94 1.91 -5.37
C ASP A 206 18.71 2.42 -6.15
N LEU A 207 18.67 3.69 -6.51
CA LEU A 207 17.59 4.28 -7.30
C LEU A 207 17.51 3.67 -8.70
N GLU A 208 18.62 3.55 -9.43
CA GLU A 208 18.62 2.95 -10.77
C GLU A 208 18.25 1.45 -10.73
N ALA A 209 18.76 0.69 -9.76
CA ALA A 209 18.39 -0.70 -9.57
C ALA A 209 16.90 -0.85 -9.26
N SER A 210 16.36 -0.02 -8.36
CA SER A 210 14.93 0.02 -8.02
C SER A 210 14.07 0.33 -9.25
N LYS A 211 14.50 1.30 -10.07
CA LYS A 211 13.80 1.71 -11.30
C LYS A 211 13.74 0.57 -12.31
N LEU A 212 14.86 -0.07 -12.60
CA LEU A 212 14.94 -1.19 -13.55
C LEU A 212 14.05 -2.36 -13.12
N LEU A 213 14.07 -2.74 -11.84
CA LEU A 213 13.23 -3.80 -11.30
C LEU A 213 11.74 -3.45 -11.38
N THR A 214 11.38 -2.21 -11.02
CA THR A 214 10.00 -1.74 -11.06
C THR A 214 9.48 -1.72 -12.49
N TYR A 215 10.22 -1.15 -13.44
CA TYR A 215 9.81 -1.07 -14.85
C TYR A 215 9.76 -2.44 -15.52
N LYS A 216 10.65 -3.37 -15.16
CA LYS A 216 10.55 -4.76 -15.62
C LYS A 216 9.22 -5.37 -15.20
N ALA A 217 8.86 -5.27 -13.92
CA ALA A 217 7.62 -5.83 -13.40
C ALA A 217 6.38 -5.15 -14.02
N THR A 218 6.40 -3.81 -14.17
CA THR A 218 5.32 -3.05 -14.85
C THR A 218 5.11 -3.55 -16.27
N ARG A 219 6.20 -3.67 -17.05
CA ARG A 219 6.12 -4.14 -18.45
C ARG A 219 5.53 -5.55 -18.55
N MET A 220 5.86 -6.44 -17.60
CA MET A 220 5.27 -7.79 -17.58
C MET A 220 3.76 -7.74 -17.31
N ILE A 221 3.29 -6.84 -16.42
CA ILE A 221 1.87 -6.61 -16.16
C ILE A 221 1.17 -6.09 -17.41
N ASP A 222 1.74 -5.07 -18.08
CA ASP A 222 1.20 -4.50 -19.31
C ASP A 222 1.09 -5.53 -20.46
N GLN A 223 1.94 -6.54 -20.45
CA GLN A 223 1.95 -7.65 -21.41
C GLN A 223 1.11 -8.85 -20.95
N GLU A 224 0.34 -8.72 -19.87
CA GLU A 224 -0.46 -9.79 -19.26
C GLU A 224 0.34 -11.05 -18.89
N MET A 225 1.64 -10.89 -18.62
CA MET A 225 2.52 -11.99 -18.22
C MET A 225 2.42 -12.23 -16.71
N GLU A 226 2.70 -13.46 -16.29
CA GLU A 226 2.87 -13.77 -14.87
C GLU A 226 4.00 -12.91 -14.28
N SER A 227 3.68 -12.08 -13.27
CA SER A 227 4.57 -11.05 -12.75
C SER A 227 4.66 -11.01 -11.22
N LEU A 228 4.07 -12.00 -10.54
CA LEU A 228 4.00 -12.01 -9.07
C LEU A 228 5.39 -12.08 -8.42
N LYS A 229 6.31 -12.83 -9.00
CA LYS A 229 7.71 -12.92 -8.58
C LYS A 229 8.43 -11.57 -8.77
N GLU A 230 8.40 -11.03 -9.97
CA GLU A 230 9.12 -9.79 -10.33
C GLU A 230 8.56 -8.58 -9.56
N SER A 231 7.25 -8.47 -9.40
CA SER A 231 6.63 -7.42 -8.60
C SER A 231 6.99 -7.52 -7.11
N SER A 232 7.15 -8.76 -6.60
CA SER A 232 7.62 -8.99 -5.24
C SER A 232 9.06 -8.56 -5.04
N ILE A 233 9.94 -8.92 -5.99
CA ILE A 233 11.36 -8.52 -5.97
C ILE A 233 11.48 -6.99 -6.08
N ALA A 234 10.72 -6.37 -7.00
CA ALA A 234 10.72 -4.92 -7.18
C ALA A 234 10.27 -4.20 -5.89
N LYS A 235 9.14 -4.62 -5.30
CA LYS A 235 8.65 -4.05 -4.04
C LYS A 235 9.66 -4.23 -2.93
N TYR A 236 10.17 -5.43 -2.73
CA TYR A 236 11.14 -5.73 -1.67
C TYR A 236 12.38 -4.83 -1.79
N PHE A 237 13.03 -4.83 -2.95
CA PHE A 237 14.26 -4.06 -3.15
C PHE A 237 14.02 -2.55 -3.06
N ALA A 238 13.01 -2.02 -3.77
CA ALA A 238 12.77 -0.59 -3.85
C ALA A 238 12.39 0.02 -2.49
N THR A 239 11.61 -0.69 -1.66
CA THR A 239 11.21 -0.17 -0.34
C THR A 239 12.35 -0.20 0.68
N GLU A 240 13.24 -1.19 0.64
CA GLU A 240 14.47 -1.20 1.42
C GLU A 240 15.44 -0.08 0.98
N ALA A 241 15.63 0.07 -0.31
CA ALA A 241 16.45 1.15 -0.86
C ALA A 241 15.93 2.54 -0.48
N ALA A 242 14.59 2.73 -0.46
CA ALA A 242 13.99 3.97 0.00
C ALA A 242 14.27 4.23 1.49
N CYS A 243 14.21 3.20 2.34
CA CYS A 243 14.57 3.33 3.75
C CYS A 243 16.04 3.71 3.93
N ARG A 244 16.96 3.08 3.17
CA ARG A 244 18.39 3.46 3.17
C ARG A 244 18.58 4.89 2.69
N ALA A 245 17.92 5.30 1.60
CA ALA A 245 18.01 6.66 1.08
C ALA A 245 17.53 7.70 2.10
N GLY A 246 16.44 7.43 2.82
CA GLY A 246 15.95 8.30 3.88
C GLY A 246 16.92 8.42 5.06
N ASP A 247 17.56 7.32 5.48
CA ASP A 247 18.57 7.30 6.53
C ASP A 247 19.82 8.10 6.09
N GLU A 248 20.33 7.83 4.90
CA GLU A 248 21.51 8.54 4.37
C GLU A 248 21.25 10.04 4.16
N ALA A 249 20.05 10.43 3.74
CA ALA A 249 19.69 11.84 3.67
C ALA A 249 19.79 12.52 5.04
N THR A 250 19.27 11.90 6.12
CA THR A 250 19.39 12.49 7.47
C THR A 250 20.86 12.63 7.90
N ARG A 251 21.71 11.67 7.55
CA ARG A 251 23.17 11.71 7.86
C ARG A 251 23.92 12.80 7.08
N ILE A 252 23.58 13.00 5.80
CA ILE A 252 24.17 14.04 4.97
C ILE A 252 23.79 15.44 5.50
N PHE A 253 22.53 15.62 5.92
CA PHE A 253 22.06 16.87 6.53
C PHE A 253 22.60 17.07 7.96
N GLY A 254 23.07 16.03 8.63
CA GLY A 254 23.55 16.10 10.02
C GLY A 254 22.41 16.49 10.97
N ALA A 255 22.67 17.37 11.93
CA ALA A 255 21.65 17.81 12.90
C ALA A 255 20.42 18.44 12.21
N TYR A 256 20.58 19.10 11.08
CA TYR A 256 19.47 19.64 10.28
C TYR A 256 18.57 18.53 9.71
N GLY A 257 19.10 17.34 9.45
CA GLY A 257 18.32 16.16 9.02
C GLY A 257 17.38 15.61 10.11
N TYR A 258 17.61 15.99 11.37
CA TYR A 258 16.76 15.63 12.51
C TYR A 258 15.69 16.70 12.80
N SER A 259 15.82 17.90 12.22
CA SER A 259 14.86 19.00 12.38
C SER A 259 13.61 18.78 11.50
N MET A 260 12.44 19.10 12.04
CA MET A 260 11.17 19.09 11.30
C MET A 260 11.09 20.15 10.20
N GLU A 261 11.99 21.14 10.19
CA GLU A 261 12.07 22.22 9.19
C GLU A 261 12.66 21.75 7.86
N TYR A 262 13.44 20.67 7.87
CA TYR A 262 14.07 20.10 6.68
C TYR A 262 13.34 18.84 6.19
N THR A 263 13.43 18.57 4.90
CA THR A 263 12.75 17.43 4.25
C THR A 263 13.35 16.07 4.60
N ALA A 264 14.62 15.99 4.96
CA ALA A 264 15.35 14.73 5.19
C ALA A 264 14.65 13.84 6.24
N GLN A 265 14.20 14.40 7.38
CA GLN A 265 13.47 13.64 8.38
C GLN A 265 12.13 13.10 7.86
N ARG A 266 11.49 13.79 6.90
CA ARG A 266 10.24 13.32 6.29
C ARG A 266 10.48 12.08 5.45
N TYR A 267 11.53 12.03 4.63
CA TYR A 267 11.90 10.83 3.88
C TYR A 267 12.12 9.64 4.79
N TYR A 268 12.86 9.83 5.90
CA TYR A 268 13.09 8.79 6.90
C TYR A 268 11.79 8.24 7.50
N ARG A 269 10.86 9.11 7.86
CA ARG A 269 9.58 8.72 8.48
C ARG A 269 8.61 8.11 7.48
N ASP A 270 8.47 8.73 6.31
CA ASP A 270 7.47 8.35 5.32
C ASP A 270 7.82 7.04 4.61
N ASN A 271 9.09 6.68 4.48
CA ASN A 271 9.51 5.42 3.86
C ASN A 271 9.06 4.18 4.66
N ARG A 272 8.87 4.30 5.98
CA ARG A 272 8.61 3.13 6.83
C ARG A 272 7.34 2.38 6.50
N PHE A 273 6.25 3.07 6.12
CA PHE A 273 5.01 2.38 5.80
C PHE A 273 5.12 1.44 4.58
N LEU A 274 6.04 1.73 3.66
CA LEU A 274 6.25 0.93 2.45
C LEU A 274 6.71 -0.51 2.76
N LEU A 275 7.31 -0.73 3.92
CA LEU A 275 7.76 -2.06 4.34
C LEU A 275 6.58 -3.01 4.60
N TYR A 276 5.42 -2.46 4.97
CA TYR A 276 4.27 -3.24 5.45
C TYR A 276 3.20 -3.44 4.37
N GLY A 277 2.90 -2.41 3.58
CA GLY A 277 1.87 -2.45 2.53
C GLY A 277 2.23 -3.41 1.37
N GLY A 278 1.25 -4.10 0.81
CA GLY A 278 1.43 -5.04 -0.30
C GLY A 278 2.12 -6.37 0.09
N GLY A 279 2.15 -6.68 1.38
CA GLY A 279 2.84 -7.81 2.01
C GLY A 279 4.16 -7.38 2.64
N THR A 280 4.38 -7.80 3.90
CA THR A 280 5.63 -7.53 4.62
C THR A 280 6.82 -8.23 3.97
N HIS A 281 8.03 -7.79 4.27
CA HIS A 281 9.25 -8.41 3.73
C HIS A 281 9.38 -9.88 4.17
N GLU A 282 8.95 -10.19 5.39
CA GLU A 282 8.95 -11.54 5.96
C GLU A 282 8.00 -12.48 5.20
N ILE A 283 6.96 -11.95 4.53
CA ILE A 283 6.09 -12.70 3.62
C ILE A 283 6.70 -12.79 2.22
N LEU A 284 7.35 -11.72 1.74
CA LEU A 284 7.94 -11.72 0.39
C LEU A 284 9.16 -12.61 0.27
N GLN A 285 10.06 -12.60 1.26
CA GLN A 285 11.32 -13.34 1.24
C GLN A 285 11.13 -14.85 1.04
N PRO A 286 10.30 -15.58 1.85
CA PRO A 286 10.08 -17.00 1.64
C PRO A 286 9.45 -17.31 0.27
N ASN A 287 8.57 -16.44 -0.24
CA ASN A 287 7.98 -16.62 -1.56
C ASN A 287 9.02 -16.44 -2.67
N ILE A 288 9.86 -15.41 -2.58
CA ILE A 288 10.97 -15.19 -3.52
C ILE A 288 11.91 -16.40 -3.50
N ALA A 289 12.29 -16.88 -2.31
CA ALA A 289 13.16 -18.05 -2.16
C ALA A 289 12.60 -19.29 -2.87
N ARG A 290 11.30 -19.59 -2.69
CA ARG A 290 10.63 -20.70 -3.41
C ARG A 290 10.63 -20.50 -4.93
N TRP A 291 10.43 -19.29 -5.42
CA TRP A 291 10.42 -19.02 -6.87
C TRP A 291 11.80 -19.10 -7.51
N VAL A 292 12.87 -19.07 -6.73
CA VAL A 292 14.25 -19.29 -7.24
C VAL A 292 14.79 -20.68 -6.95
N GLY A 293 13.97 -21.57 -6.37
CA GLY A 293 14.28 -23.02 -6.30
C GLY A 293 14.61 -23.57 -4.91
N LEU A 294 14.34 -22.82 -3.83
CA LEU A 294 14.49 -23.32 -2.45
C LEU A 294 13.26 -24.10 -2.00
#